data_5faa2da9d0aa080f8320ab38de42f140
#
_entry.id   5faa2da9d0aa080f8320ab38de42f140
#
_cell.length_a   1.000
_cell.length_b   1.000
_cell.length_c   1.000
_cell.angle_alpha   90.00
_cell.angle_beta   90.00
_cell.angle_gamma   90.00
#
_symmetry.space_group_name_H-M   'P 1'
#
loop_
_entity.id
_entity.type
_entity.pdbx_description
1 polymer ?
#
loop_
_entity_poly.entity_id
_entity_poly.type
_entity_poly.pdbx_seq_one_letter_code
_entity_poly.pdbx_strand_id
1 'polypeptide(L)'
;KKLLQKLKSDSSEKNAFYEAGAKVRMLERKIAQAEEKNTVLYEDYVGGIVEKEDFDMMKERYIRELQNLRDDLQIAKQDQRMLEKKTDRYMDMVSNLEKYLSDRSFNEELVQELVEYVEIYKDGSIHVCFKCDDKFKQITELIEGVKSA
;
A
#
# COMPACT_ATOMS: atom_id res chain seq x y z
N LYS A 1 20.13 -6.64 -17.39
CA LYS A 1 20.48 -7.13 -16.01
C LYS A 1 20.48 -6.00 -14.98
N LYS A 2 21.22 -4.87 -15.18
CA LYS A 2 21.25 -3.73 -14.24
C LYS A 2 19.85 -3.11 -14.00
N LEU A 3 19.01 -3.01 -15.04
CA LEU A 3 17.66 -2.48 -14.95
C LEU A 3 16.76 -3.35 -14.07
N LEU A 4 16.76 -4.66 -14.29
CA LEU A 4 16.02 -5.63 -13.46
C LEU A 4 16.45 -5.60 -11.99
N GLN A 5 17.74 -5.46 -11.73
CA GLN A 5 18.24 -5.27 -10.37
C GLN A 5 17.70 -3.99 -9.74
N LYS A 6 17.62 -2.90 -10.50
CA LYS A 6 17.11 -1.62 -10.03
C LYS A 6 15.58 -1.68 -9.78
N LEU A 7 14.82 -2.34 -10.66
CA LEU A 7 13.38 -2.61 -10.43
C LEU A 7 13.13 -3.48 -9.19
N LYS A 8 13.95 -4.50 -8.98
CA LYS A 8 13.88 -5.34 -7.76
C LYS A 8 14.28 -4.60 -6.49
N SER A 9 15.18 -3.62 -6.59
CA SER A 9 15.65 -2.81 -5.46
C SER A 9 14.80 -1.55 -5.21
N ASP A 10 13.87 -1.22 -6.12
CA ASP A 10 12.95 -0.09 -5.90
C ASP A 10 11.99 -0.44 -4.77
N SER A 11 12.38 0.03 -3.57
CA SER A 11 11.75 -0.30 -2.31
C SER A 11 10.57 0.61 -1.96
N SER A 12 10.23 1.60 -2.82
CA SER A 12 9.23 2.61 -2.46
C SER A 12 7.86 2.02 -2.17
N GLU A 13 7.40 1.05 -2.98
CA GLU A 13 6.11 0.38 -2.75
C GLU A 13 6.15 -0.60 -1.59
N LYS A 14 7.29 -1.29 -1.42
CA LYS A 14 7.50 -2.13 -0.24
C LYS A 14 7.51 -1.30 1.04
N ASN A 15 8.16 -0.14 1.03
CA ASN A 15 8.17 0.76 2.18
C ASN A 15 6.77 1.26 2.49
N ALA A 16 5.99 1.69 1.49
CA ALA A 16 4.59 2.10 1.68
C ALA A 16 3.73 0.97 2.29
N PHE A 17 3.90 -0.27 1.84
CA PHE A 17 3.24 -1.44 2.42
C PHE A 17 3.65 -1.68 3.88
N TYR A 18 4.94 -1.60 4.19
CA TYR A 18 5.44 -1.74 5.57
C TYR A 18 4.94 -0.63 6.49
N GLU A 19 4.89 0.62 6.00
CA GLU A 19 4.35 1.77 6.74
C GLU A 19 2.85 1.60 7.02
N ALA A 20 2.07 1.17 6.03
CA ALA A 20 0.66 0.86 6.21
C ALA A 20 0.45 -0.25 7.26
N GLY A 21 1.25 -1.31 7.21
CA GLY A 21 1.23 -2.36 8.23
C GLY A 21 1.63 -1.87 9.63
N ALA A 22 2.58 -0.94 9.72
CA ALA A 22 2.96 -0.31 10.98
C ALA A 22 1.81 0.54 11.56
N LYS A 23 1.09 1.29 10.69
CA LYS A 23 -0.09 2.07 11.07
C LYS A 23 -1.21 1.17 11.64
N VAL A 24 -1.49 0.05 10.98
CA VAL A 24 -2.47 -0.93 11.47
C VAL A 24 -2.11 -1.42 12.87
N ARG A 25 -0.87 -1.88 13.06
CA ARG A 25 -0.39 -2.36 14.37
C ARG A 25 -0.43 -1.27 15.46
N MET A 26 -0.14 -0.03 15.10
CA MET A 26 -0.22 1.10 16.02
C MET A 26 -1.67 1.34 16.48
N LEU A 27 -2.63 1.31 15.56
CA LEU A 27 -4.05 1.49 15.88
C LEU A 27 -4.60 0.33 16.72
N GLU A 28 -4.21 -0.90 16.43
CA GLU A 28 -4.58 -2.07 17.23
C GLU A 28 -4.07 -1.95 18.69
N ARG A 29 -2.83 -1.46 18.86
CA ARG A 29 -2.29 -1.19 20.22
C ARG A 29 -3.05 -0.08 20.94
N LYS A 30 -3.43 1.01 20.23
CA LYS A 30 -4.21 2.09 20.83
C LYS A 30 -5.59 1.61 21.28
N ILE A 31 -6.26 0.78 20.47
CA ILE A 31 -7.54 0.17 20.83
C ILE A 31 -7.39 -0.67 22.09
N ALA A 32 -6.40 -1.56 22.15
CA ALA A 32 -6.17 -2.38 23.33
C ALA A 32 -5.92 -1.54 24.59
N GLN A 33 -5.13 -0.46 24.48
CA GLN A 33 -4.89 0.47 25.59
C GLN A 33 -6.16 1.22 26.03
N ALA A 34 -7.01 1.62 25.06
CA ALA A 34 -8.27 2.28 25.39
C ALA A 34 -9.28 1.32 26.05
N GLU A 35 -9.32 0.06 25.62
CA GLU A 35 -10.13 -0.99 26.23
C GLU A 35 -9.67 -1.30 27.66
N GLU A 36 -8.35 -1.38 27.88
CA GLU A 36 -7.77 -1.56 29.22
C GLU A 36 -8.15 -0.40 30.16
N LYS A 37 -8.01 0.86 29.70
CA LYS A 37 -8.42 2.04 30.48
C LYS A 37 -9.90 2.04 30.82
N ASN A 38 -10.74 1.60 29.89
CA ASN A 38 -12.17 1.49 30.15
C ASN A 38 -12.47 0.41 31.19
N THR A 39 -11.71 -0.68 31.22
CA THR A 39 -11.83 -1.73 32.23
C THR A 39 -11.42 -1.20 33.63
N VAL A 40 -10.28 -0.52 33.71
CA VAL A 40 -9.80 0.11 34.96
C VAL A 40 -10.82 1.12 35.47
N LEU A 41 -11.39 1.97 34.59
CA LEU A 41 -12.43 2.92 34.98
C LEU A 41 -13.66 2.23 35.58
N TYR A 42 -14.06 1.08 35.04
CA TYR A 42 -15.16 0.30 35.58
C TYR A 42 -14.82 -0.28 36.96
N GLU A 43 -13.61 -0.78 37.15
CA GLU A 43 -13.11 -1.32 38.41
C GLU A 43 -13.08 -0.22 39.50
N ASP A 44 -12.57 0.96 39.17
CA ASP A 44 -12.51 2.12 40.06
C ASP A 44 -13.93 2.60 40.46
N TYR A 45 -14.87 2.57 39.53
CA TYR A 45 -16.26 2.89 39.83
C TYR A 45 -16.90 1.87 40.79
N VAL A 46 -16.73 0.58 40.52
CA VAL A 46 -17.23 -0.49 41.39
C VAL A 46 -16.55 -0.45 42.76
N GLY A 47 -15.26 -0.08 42.82
CA GLY A 47 -14.49 0.11 44.04
C GLY A 47 -14.85 1.38 44.82
N GLY A 48 -15.73 2.24 44.30
CA GLY A 48 -16.13 3.51 44.93
C GLY A 48 -15.06 4.59 44.91
N ILE A 49 -14.07 4.46 44.03
CA ILE A 49 -12.99 5.45 43.82
C ILE A 49 -13.48 6.60 42.92
N VAL A 50 -14.33 6.29 41.96
CA VAL A 50 -14.88 7.24 40.99
C VAL A 50 -16.38 7.40 41.24
N GLU A 51 -16.84 8.65 41.30
CA GLU A 51 -18.27 9.00 41.42
C GLU A 51 -19.04 8.67 40.14
N LYS A 52 -20.35 8.47 40.28
CA LYS A 52 -21.19 8.05 39.15
C LYS A 52 -21.16 9.02 37.97
N GLU A 53 -21.26 10.34 38.24
CA GLU A 53 -21.26 11.39 37.24
C GLU A 53 -19.98 11.41 36.43
N ASP A 54 -18.82 11.27 37.11
CA ASP A 54 -17.50 11.22 36.46
C ASP A 54 -17.32 9.93 35.66
N PHE A 55 -17.79 8.79 36.20
CA PHE A 55 -17.78 7.51 35.48
C PHE A 55 -18.59 7.61 34.17
N ASP A 56 -19.81 8.11 34.22
CA ASP A 56 -20.68 8.22 33.05
C ASP A 56 -20.04 9.14 31.97
N MET A 57 -19.47 10.27 32.36
CA MET A 57 -18.77 11.19 31.47
C MET A 57 -17.54 10.55 30.84
N MET A 58 -16.70 9.90 31.63
CA MET A 58 -15.47 9.24 31.14
C MET A 58 -15.79 8.04 30.23
N LYS A 59 -16.79 7.26 30.59
CA LYS A 59 -17.26 6.12 29.78
C LYS A 59 -17.72 6.55 28.40
N GLU A 60 -18.54 7.63 28.29
CA GLU A 60 -18.96 8.16 27.00
C GLU A 60 -17.76 8.63 26.16
N ARG A 61 -16.76 9.24 26.80
CA ARG A 61 -15.54 9.67 26.11
C ARG A 61 -14.77 8.47 25.56
N TYR A 62 -14.59 7.40 26.35
CA TYR A 62 -13.90 6.18 25.90
C TYR A 62 -14.66 5.47 24.79
N ILE A 63 -15.99 5.42 24.85
CA ILE A 63 -16.79 4.83 23.78
C ILE A 63 -16.57 5.57 22.46
N ARG A 64 -16.58 6.92 22.48
CA ARG A 64 -16.30 7.72 21.28
C ARG A 64 -14.88 7.53 20.77
N GLU A 65 -13.90 7.49 21.67
CA GLU A 65 -12.50 7.25 21.30
C GLU A 65 -12.31 5.87 20.65
N LEU A 66 -12.88 4.82 21.22
CA LEU A 66 -12.84 3.47 20.67
C LEU A 66 -13.52 3.39 19.30
N GLN A 67 -14.64 4.06 19.11
CA GLN A 67 -15.32 4.09 17.81
C GLN A 67 -14.42 4.73 16.75
N ASN A 68 -13.87 5.90 17.03
CA ASN A 68 -12.97 6.60 16.12
C ASN A 68 -11.73 5.75 15.77
N LEU A 69 -11.11 5.12 16.77
CA LEU A 69 -9.96 4.25 16.55
C LEU A 69 -10.30 3.02 15.70
N ARG A 70 -11.49 2.45 15.85
CA ARG A 70 -11.95 1.31 15.04
C ARG A 70 -12.24 1.72 13.60
N ASP A 71 -12.81 2.89 13.39
CA ASP A 71 -13.06 3.44 12.05
C ASP A 71 -11.73 3.72 11.34
N ASP A 72 -10.76 4.35 12.03
CA ASP A 72 -9.41 4.56 11.53
C ASP A 72 -8.70 3.24 11.20
N LEU A 73 -8.87 2.23 12.04
CA LEU A 73 -8.31 0.89 11.80
C LEU A 73 -8.89 0.23 10.55
N GLN A 74 -10.19 0.39 10.33
CA GLN A 74 -10.86 -0.14 9.15
C GLN A 74 -10.29 0.50 7.87
N ILE A 75 -10.13 1.82 7.86
CA ILE A 75 -9.52 2.57 6.74
C ILE A 75 -8.08 2.10 6.52
N ALA A 76 -7.28 2.04 7.59
CA ALA A 76 -5.88 1.62 7.49
C ALA A 76 -5.73 0.18 6.95
N LYS A 77 -6.62 -0.73 7.33
CA LYS A 77 -6.66 -2.10 6.79
C LYS A 77 -7.05 -2.15 5.31
N GLN A 78 -7.94 -1.27 4.87
CA GLN A 78 -8.29 -1.16 3.45
C GLN A 78 -7.11 -0.64 2.63
N ASP A 79 -6.44 0.42 3.10
CA ASP A 79 -5.25 0.98 2.47
C ASP A 79 -4.13 -0.06 2.35
N GLN A 80 -3.87 -0.81 3.42
CA GLN A 80 -2.89 -1.89 3.42
C GLN A 80 -3.20 -2.96 2.38
N ARG A 81 -4.46 -3.41 2.27
CA ARG A 81 -4.88 -4.40 1.26
C ARG A 81 -4.74 -3.88 -0.18
N MET A 82 -5.00 -2.58 -0.39
CA MET A 82 -4.82 -1.98 -1.72
C MET A 82 -3.33 -1.93 -2.10
N LEU A 83 -2.46 -1.57 -1.16
CA LEU A 83 -1.01 -1.56 -1.37
C LEU A 83 -0.46 -2.98 -1.58
N GLU A 84 -0.94 -3.98 -0.85
CA GLU A 84 -0.59 -5.39 -1.04
C GLU A 84 -0.88 -5.84 -2.47
N LYS A 85 -2.11 -5.66 -2.93
CA LYS A 85 -2.50 -6.01 -4.31
C LYS A 85 -1.68 -5.27 -5.37
N LYS A 86 -1.30 -4.02 -5.11
CA LYS A 86 -0.46 -3.24 -6.02
C LYS A 86 0.97 -3.79 -6.04
N THR A 87 1.50 -4.14 -4.88
CA THR A 87 2.84 -4.74 -4.74
C THR A 87 2.91 -6.10 -5.42
N ASP A 88 1.90 -6.95 -5.23
CA ASP A 88 1.83 -8.29 -5.86
C ASP A 88 1.82 -8.16 -7.38
N ARG A 89 0.95 -7.32 -7.94
CA ARG A 89 0.93 -7.06 -9.40
C ARG A 89 2.27 -6.57 -9.94
N TYR A 90 2.95 -5.71 -9.19
CA TYR A 90 4.27 -5.22 -9.56
C TYR A 90 5.30 -6.34 -9.57
N MET A 91 5.30 -7.19 -8.55
CA MET A 91 6.24 -8.33 -8.46
C MET A 91 5.98 -9.37 -9.55
N ASP A 92 4.72 -9.66 -9.87
CA ASP A 92 4.34 -10.53 -10.99
C ASP A 92 4.83 -9.97 -12.32
N MET A 93 4.63 -8.67 -12.58
CA MET A 93 5.14 -8.01 -13.77
C MET A 93 6.68 -8.10 -13.87
N VAL A 94 7.40 -7.84 -12.79
CA VAL A 94 8.87 -7.93 -12.77
C VAL A 94 9.33 -9.36 -13.03
N SER A 95 8.66 -10.35 -12.45
CA SER A 95 8.94 -11.78 -12.64
C SER A 95 8.74 -12.19 -14.11
N ASN A 96 7.64 -11.76 -14.71
CA ASN A 96 7.33 -12.06 -16.10
C ASN A 96 8.35 -11.40 -17.06
N LEU A 97 8.69 -10.13 -16.84
CA LEU A 97 9.76 -9.46 -17.59
C LEU A 97 11.10 -10.20 -17.51
N GLU A 98 11.43 -10.71 -16.32
CA GLU A 98 12.67 -11.48 -16.13
C GLU A 98 12.68 -12.77 -16.97
N LYS A 99 11.55 -13.49 -16.98
CA LYS A 99 11.36 -14.69 -17.78
C LYS A 99 11.51 -14.40 -19.27
N TYR A 100 10.81 -13.39 -19.79
CA TYR A 100 10.88 -13.02 -21.21
C TYR A 100 12.27 -12.54 -21.64
N LEU A 101 12.98 -11.77 -20.80
CA LEU A 101 14.34 -11.34 -21.08
C LEU A 101 15.34 -12.50 -21.07
N SER A 102 15.07 -13.56 -20.31
CA SER A 102 15.88 -14.78 -20.30
C SER A 102 15.70 -15.60 -21.56
N ASP A 103 14.47 -15.76 -22.00
CA ASP A 103 14.11 -16.60 -23.15
C ASP A 103 14.27 -15.90 -24.51
N ARG A 104 14.51 -14.56 -24.51
CA ARG A 104 14.54 -13.70 -25.71
C ARG A 104 13.30 -13.86 -26.61
N SER A 105 12.20 -14.34 -26.05
CA SER A 105 10.95 -14.52 -26.76
C SER A 105 10.08 -13.26 -26.64
N PHE A 106 9.92 -12.55 -27.76
CA PHE A 106 8.91 -11.51 -27.87
C PHE A 106 7.65 -12.19 -28.42
N ASN A 107 6.65 -12.42 -27.57
CA ASN A 107 5.43 -13.10 -27.97
C ASN A 107 4.18 -12.26 -27.67
N GLU A 108 3.03 -12.70 -28.19
CA GLU A 108 1.74 -12.02 -28.03
C GLU A 108 1.34 -11.90 -26.54
N GLU A 109 1.63 -12.90 -25.73
CA GLU A 109 1.33 -12.91 -24.29
C GLU A 109 2.03 -11.76 -23.58
N LEU A 110 3.30 -11.50 -23.90
CA LEU A 110 4.06 -10.36 -23.36
C LEU A 110 3.41 -9.01 -23.71
N VAL A 111 2.97 -8.87 -24.97
CA VAL A 111 2.31 -7.64 -25.41
C VAL A 111 0.99 -7.44 -24.68
N GLN A 112 0.16 -8.49 -24.57
CA GLN A 112 -1.10 -8.43 -23.84
C GLN A 112 -0.91 -8.14 -22.35
N GLU A 113 0.17 -8.60 -21.76
CA GLU A 113 0.44 -8.39 -20.32
C GLU A 113 0.96 -6.96 -20.03
N LEU A 114 1.79 -6.41 -20.90
CA LEU A 114 2.45 -5.11 -20.68
C LEU A 114 1.69 -3.92 -21.28
N VAL A 115 1.05 -4.11 -22.43
CA VAL A 115 0.40 -3.03 -23.18
C VAL A 115 -1.06 -2.89 -22.76
N GLU A 116 -1.45 -1.68 -22.41
CA GLU A 116 -2.85 -1.35 -22.12
C GLU A 116 -3.59 -1.03 -23.40
N TYR A 117 -3.04 -0.13 -24.22
CA TYR A 117 -3.54 0.20 -25.55
C TYR A 117 -2.45 0.82 -26.41
N VAL A 118 -2.70 0.87 -27.72
CA VAL A 118 -1.84 1.50 -28.73
C VAL A 118 -2.65 2.56 -29.46
N GLU A 119 -2.13 3.78 -29.49
CA GLU A 119 -2.70 4.87 -30.27
C GLU A 119 -1.94 5.03 -31.60
N ILE A 120 -2.67 5.10 -32.70
CA ILE A 120 -2.11 5.35 -34.01
C ILE A 120 -2.64 6.70 -34.49
N TYR A 121 -1.75 7.65 -34.70
CA TYR A 121 -2.10 8.99 -35.12
C TYR A 121 -2.14 9.09 -36.67
N LYS A 122 -2.83 10.12 -37.18
CA LYS A 122 -3.00 10.34 -38.61
C LYS A 122 -1.69 10.62 -39.37
N ASP A 123 -0.67 11.07 -38.67
CA ASP A 123 0.68 11.30 -39.18
C ASP A 123 1.54 10.01 -39.22
N GLY A 124 0.96 8.88 -38.83
CA GLY A 124 1.64 7.58 -38.80
C GLY A 124 2.45 7.34 -37.54
N SER A 125 2.46 8.25 -36.57
CA SER A 125 3.11 8.02 -35.28
C SER A 125 2.31 7.04 -34.45
N ILE A 126 3.03 6.22 -33.65
CA ILE A 126 2.47 5.18 -32.80
C ILE A 126 2.87 5.50 -31.36
N HIS A 127 1.88 5.59 -30.49
CA HIS A 127 2.07 5.74 -29.06
C HIS A 127 1.60 4.47 -28.33
N VAL A 128 2.47 3.87 -27.55
CA VAL A 128 2.17 2.65 -26.78
C VAL A 128 1.98 3.03 -25.33
N CYS A 129 0.79 2.81 -24.80
CA CYS A 129 0.50 2.94 -23.38
C CYS A 129 0.67 1.60 -22.67
N PHE A 130 1.48 1.60 -21.62
CA PHE A 130 1.72 0.41 -20.83
C PHE A 130 0.83 0.40 -19.58
N LYS A 131 0.39 -0.77 -19.13
CA LYS A 131 -0.44 -0.96 -17.92
C LYS A 131 0.21 -0.40 -16.63
N CYS A 132 1.50 -0.13 -16.66
CA CYS A 132 2.29 0.47 -15.58
C CYS A 132 3.06 1.69 -16.05
N ASP A 133 2.37 2.62 -16.75
CA ASP A 133 2.99 3.74 -17.47
C ASP A 133 3.92 4.60 -16.61
N ASP A 134 3.53 4.91 -15.36
CA ASP A 134 4.35 5.70 -14.43
C ASP A 134 5.70 5.03 -14.11
N LYS A 135 5.72 3.71 -14.02
CA LYS A 135 6.96 2.95 -13.74
C LYS A 135 7.78 2.76 -15.01
N PHE A 136 7.14 2.61 -16.16
CA PHE A 136 7.83 2.56 -17.46
C PHE A 136 8.44 3.90 -17.84
N LYS A 137 7.79 5.03 -17.57
CA LYS A 137 8.37 6.37 -17.74
C LYS A 137 9.65 6.53 -16.92
N GLN A 138 9.62 6.18 -15.64
CA GLN A 138 10.81 6.19 -14.78
C GLN A 138 11.93 5.29 -15.32
N ILE A 139 11.59 4.13 -15.90
CA ILE A 139 12.53 3.21 -16.51
C ILE A 139 13.12 3.79 -17.80
N THR A 140 12.28 4.40 -18.64
CA THR A 140 12.70 5.00 -19.93
C THR A 140 13.62 6.19 -19.68
N GLU A 141 13.27 7.08 -18.77
CA GLU A 141 14.13 8.21 -18.35
C GLU A 141 15.50 7.75 -17.83
N LEU A 142 15.52 6.64 -17.10
CA LEU A 142 16.77 6.05 -16.62
C LEU A 142 17.63 5.43 -17.75
N ILE A 143 17.00 4.87 -18.80
CA ILE A 143 17.70 4.32 -19.95
C ILE A 143 18.27 5.46 -20.82
N GLU A 144 17.50 6.52 -21.01
CA GLU A 144 17.92 7.69 -21.78
C GLU A 144 19.03 8.47 -21.07
N GLY A 145 18.96 8.62 -19.74
CA GLY A 145 20.02 9.22 -18.93
C GLY A 145 21.33 8.44 -18.94
N VAL A 146 21.30 7.12 -19.16
CA VAL A 146 22.51 6.28 -19.30
C VAL A 146 23.13 6.36 -20.69
N LYS A 147 22.34 6.73 -21.73
CA LYS A 147 22.88 6.92 -23.09
C LYS A 147 23.53 8.30 -23.29
N SER A 148 23.31 9.22 -22.39
CA SER A 148 23.82 10.60 -22.44
C SER A 148 25.05 10.83 -21.55
N ALA A 149 25.57 9.81 -20.89
CA ALA A 149 26.77 9.77 -20.08
C ALA A 149 27.80 8.77 -20.65
#